data_5db433ba14a58f5d016a2833121b6f03
#
_entry.id   5db433ba14a58f5d016a2833121b6f03
#
_cell.length_a   1.000
_cell.length_b   1.000
_cell.length_c   1.000
_cell.angle_alpha   90.00
_cell.angle_beta   90.00
_cell.angle_gamma   90.00
#
_symmetry.space_group_name_H-M   'P 1'
#
loop_
_entity.id
_entity.type
_entity.pdbx_description
1 polymer ?
#
loop_
_entity_poly.entity_id
_entity_poly.type
_entity_poly.pdbx_seq_one_letter_code
_entity_poly.pdbx_strand_id
1 'polypeptide(L)'
;MLLTFDIDEIKKAGYDVTTPYLVTNAFDYDEITIKNDTQVILAKSAQKDDEDTKNNNISENNAIDTNSNLAKEEIVAQKILENIGGLDNIRSVEHCATRLRLILNDKSKIDEKAIENIDGVKGQFFAAAQYQIILGTGFVNKVYDVIIKQTGHLASNNKAEAYAQMSLSQKISRTLGDIFVPIIPVLVATGLFMGLRGSATSLGIEFSDNFLLMSQILTDTAFAFLPALVTWSAMKKFGGTPVIGIVLGLMLVAPQLPNAYAIAAGTASPLYLDLFGISIPIVGYQGSVLPALILGIFASKLQLFLKKVIPDVVDLIITPFLTLFISMLLGLLVIGPIMHALEIFIFNVVKTFLELPYGIGGFFVGGLHQLIVVSGVHHVFNALEIELLSSTGKDMFNAIITGAIVAQGGAAIAVALRTQNKKKRAMYISSIIPAFLGITEPVIFGINLRFVKPFICGLIGGACAGATASIMQLAGTGMGITVIPGMLLYMDRLPAYLLVNFIGLAVAFALTMVCFKPEE
;
A
#
# COMPACT_ATOMS: atom_id res chain seq x y z
N MET A 1 22.36 -21.61 -17.57
CA MET A 1 22.73 -22.86 -18.21
C MET A 1 21.42 -23.54 -18.59
N LEU A 2 21.07 -23.54 -19.87
CA LEU A 2 19.85 -24.22 -20.35
C LEU A 2 20.15 -25.71 -20.42
N LEU A 3 19.48 -26.47 -19.58
CA LEU A 3 19.51 -27.93 -19.63
C LEU A 3 18.34 -28.39 -20.51
N THR A 4 18.63 -29.03 -21.63
CA THR A 4 17.62 -29.68 -22.47
C THR A 4 17.49 -31.13 -22.04
N PHE A 5 16.28 -31.54 -21.65
CA PHE A 5 15.98 -32.92 -21.27
C PHE A 5 15.13 -33.60 -22.34
N ASP A 6 15.25 -34.92 -22.46
CA ASP A 6 14.40 -35.74 -23.29
C ASP A 6 13.02 -35.93 -22.60
N ILE A 7 11.91 -35.80 -23.35
CA ILE A 7 10.55 -35.95 -22.84
C ILE A 7 10.37 -37.33 -22.17
N ASP A 8 11.00 -38.35 -22.68
CA ASP A 8 10.87 -39.70 -22.14
C ASP A 8 11.61 -39.85 -20.79
N GLU A 9 12.70 -39.12 -20.57
CA GLU A 9 13.38 -39.05 -19.27
C GLU A 9 12.54 -38.28 -18.24
N ILE A 10 11.87 -37.24 -18.66
CA ILE A 10 10.98 -36.42 -17.78
C ILE A 10 9.79 -37.25 -17.31
N LYS A 11 9.18 -38.03 -18.23
CA LYS A 11 8.07 -38.93 -17.87
C LYS A 11 8.53 -40.04 -16.92
N LYS A 12 9.76 -40.59 -17.11
CA LYS A 12 10.34 -41.56 -16.20
C LYS A 12 10.62 -41.00 -14.82
N ALA A 13 10.85 -39.68 -14.71
CA ALA A 13 11.03 -38.97 -13.44
C ALA A 13 9.72 -38.64 -12.73
N GLY A 14 8.56 -39.02 -13.31
CA GLY A 14 7.23 -38.85 -12.68
C GLY A 14 6.57 -37.50 -12.91
N TYR A 15 6.96 -36.76 -13.94
CA TYR A 15 6.34 -35.47 -14.28
C TYR A 15 5.29 -35.61 -15.38
N ASP A 16 4.20 -34.84 -15.26
CA ASP A 16 3.15 -34.77 -16.27
C ASP A 16 3.49 -33.67 -17.30
N VAL A 17 3.65 -34.09 -18.57
CA VAL A 17 3.99 -33.21 -19.70
C VAL A 17 2.81 -32.86 -20.60
N THR A 18 1.59 -33.20 -20.20
CA THR A 18 0.40 -33.07 -21.06
C THR A 18 -0.37 -31.77 -20.87
N THR A 19 -0.16 -31.04 -19.78
CA THR A 19 -0.91 -29.83 -19.45
C THR A 19 0.02 -28.64 -19.24
N PRO A 20 -0.19 -27.48 -19.92
CA PRO A 20 0.58 -26.28 -19.65
C PRO A 20 0.11 -25.63 -18.35
N TYR A 21 1.01 -25.44 -17.40
CA TYR A 21 0.73 -24.73 -16.14
C TYR A 21 1.43 -23.37 -16.12
N LEU A 22 0.76 -22.37 -15.52
CA LEU A 22 1.35 -21.09 -15.22
C LEU A 22 2.09 -21.17 -13.88
N VAL A 23 3.38 -20.89 -13.87
CA VAL A 23 4.18 -20.86 -12.63
C VAL A 23 3.78 -19.70 -11.76
N THR A 24 3.32 -20.00 -10.57
CA THR A 24 3.04 -19.00 -9.53
C THR A 24 4.10 -18.97 -8.42
N ASN A 25 4.92 -20.04 -8.26
CA ASN A 25 5.99 -20.12 -7.27
C ASN A 25 7.20 -20.90 -7.83
N ALA A 26 8.36 -20.27 -7.84
CA ALA A 26 9.60 -20.83 -8.40
C ALA A 26 10.23 -21.98 -7.58
N PHE A 27 9.68 -22.30 -6.40
CA PHE A 27 10.23 -23.34 -5.52
C PHE A 27 9.61 -24.72 -5.71
N ASP A 28 8.49 -24.83 -6.43
CA ASP A 28 7.74 -26.08 -6.58
C ASP A 28 7.80 -26.69 -7.98
N TYR A 29 8.54 -26.06 -8.90
CA TYR A 29 8.55 -26.45 -10.33
C TYR A 29 9.96 -26.39 -10.92
N ASP A 30 10.26 -27.33 -11.79
CA ASP A 30 11.46 -27.33 -12.62
C ASP A 30 11.15 -26.74 -14.00
N GLU A 31 11.94 -25.77 -14.48
CA GLU A 31 11.78 -25.14 -15.79
C GLU A 31 12.53 -25.96 -16.84
N ILE A 32 11.81 -26.44 -17.85
CA ILE A 32 12.38 -27.24 -18.94
C ILE A 32 12.03 -26.60 -20.28
N THR A 33 13.07 -26.29 -21.07
CA THR A 33 12.90 -25.76 -22.43
C THR A 33 13.00 -26.91 -23.45
N ILE A 34 11.91 -27.15 -24.19
CA ILE A 34 11.89 -28.13 -25.28
C ILE A 34 12.22 -27.41 -26.59
N LYS A 35 13.01 -28.05 -27.45
CA LYS A 35 13.37 -27.55 -28.80
C LYS A 35 12.12 -27.16 -29.58
N ASN A 36 11.74 -25.93 -29.55
CA ASN A 36 10.79 -25.20 -30.40
C ASN A 36 10.24 -23.97 -29.67
N ASP A 37 11.09 -23.22 -28.92
CA ASP A 37 10.73 -21.96 -28.23
C ASP A 37 9.52 -22.02 -27.27
N THR A 38 9.13 -23.19 -26.80
CA THR A 38 8.06 -23.35 -25.83
C THR A 38 8.67 -23.66 -24.46
N GLN A 39 8.51 -22.76 -23.50
CA GLN A 39 8.81 -23.02 -22.11
C GLN A 39 7.73 -23.93 -21.53
N VAL A 40 8.12 -25.10 -21.06
CA VAL A 40 7.23 -26.02 -20.36
C VAL A 40 7.65 -26.07 -18.90
N ILE A 41 6.71 -25.77 -18.02
CA ILE A 41 6.89 -25.82 -16.58
C ILE A 41 6.18 -27.07 -16.07
N LEU A 42 6.91 -27.92 -15.38
CA LEU A 42 6.41 -29.20 -14.90
C LEU A 42 6.18 -29.20 -13.39
N ALA A 43 4.98 -29.60 -12.99
CA ALA A 43 4.67 -29.86 -11.59
C ALA A 43 5.03 -31.31 -11.23
N LYS A 44 5.67 -31.51 -10.08
CA LYS A 44 5.88 -32.84 -9.53
C LYS A 44 4.52 -33.47 -9.25
N SER A 45 4.22 -34.61 -9.86
CA SER A 45 3.00 -35.37 -9.54
C SER A 45 3.08 -35.79 -8.07
N ALA A 46 2.07 -35.39 -7.28
CA ALA A 46 1.92 -35.93 -5.95
C ALA A 46 1.81 -37.46 -6.07
N GLN A 47 2.75 -38.18 -5.48
CA GLN A 47 2.60 -39.61 -5.29
C GLN A 47 1.31 -39.86 -4.49
N LYS A 48 0.32 -40.42 -5.16
CA LYS A 48 -0.78 -41.08 -4.48
C LYS A 48 -0.22 -42.39 -3.94
N ASP A 49 -0.11 -42.49 -2.65
CA ASP A 49 -0.04 -43.79 -1.99
C ASP A 49 -1.35 -44.51 -2.28
N ASP A 50 -1.26 -45.47 -3.20
CA ASP A 50 -2.30 -46.47 -3.39
C ASP A 50 -2.14 -47.53 -2.28
N GLU A 51 -3.11 -47.58 -1.38
CA GLU A 51 -3.50 -48.85 -0.77
C GLU A 51 -5.00 -48.85 -0.47
N ASP A 52 -5.57 -49.92 -1.01
CA ASP A 52 -6.84 -50.59 -0.75
C ASP A 52 -8.15 -50.18 -1.42
N THR A 53 -8.25 -50.84 -2.54
CA THR A 53 -9.31 -51.75 -3.09
C THR A 53 -10.54 -52.05 -2.22
N LYS A 54 -11.65 -51.91 -2.85
CA LYS A 54 -12.76 -52.85 -3.14
C LYS A 54 -14.16 -52.31 -2.91
N ASN A 55 -14.87 -52.36 -4.04
CA ASN A 55 -16.28 -52.75 -4.21
C ASN A 55 -17.40 -52.02 -3.45
N ASN A 56 -18.33 -51.35 -4.08
CA ASN A 56 -19.51 -51.94 -4.73
C ASN A 56 -20.47 -50.87 -5.24
N ASN A 57 -20.85 -51.09 -6.45
CA ASN A 57 -22.16 -50.95 -7.10
C ASN A 57 -23.35 -50.26 -6.40
N ILE A 58 -24.01 -49.41 -7.23
CA ILE A 58 -25.47 -49.27 -7.47
C ILE A 58 -26.21 -48.34 -6.51
N SER A 59 -26.74 -47.30 -6.96
CA SER A 59 -28.05 -47.02 -7.52
C SER A 59 -28.45 -45.55 -7.37
N GLU A 60 -29.18 -45.13 -8.35
CA GLU A 60 -29.82 -43.84 -8.57
C GLU A 60 -30.65 -43.30 -7.41
N ASN A 61 -30.78 -41.97 -7.47
CA ASN A 61 -31.80 -41.13 -6.84
C ASN A 61 -31.53 -40.72 -5.39
N ASN A 62 -31.04 -39.48 -5.28
CA ASN A 62 -31.76 -38.49 -4.46
C ASN A 62 -31.12 -37.13 -4.59
N ALA A 63 -31.93 -36.12 -4.79
CA ALA A 63 -31.56 -34.71 -4.68
C ALA A 63 -30.94 -34.47 -3.31
N ILE A 64 -29.65 -34.21 -3.25
CA ILE A 64 -28.91 -34.02 -2.00
C ILE A 64 -28.30 -32.63 -1.97
N ASP A 65 -28.62 -31.95 -0.92
CA ASP A 65 -27.90 -30.83 -0.33
C ASP A 65 -26.38 -30.87 -0.63
N THR A 66 -25.94 -30.09 -1.59
CA THR A 66 -24.51 -30.00 -1.99
C THR A 66 -23.68 -29.02 -1.16
N ASN A 67 -24.13 -28.63 0.04
CA ASN A 67 -23.53 -27.56 0.85
C ASN A 67 -22.60 -28.01 2.00
N SER A 68 -22.25 -29.28 2.14
CA SER A 68 -21.55 -29.75 3.36
C SER A 68 -20.02 -29.92 3.25
N ASN A 69 -19.37 -29.64 2.09
CA ASN A 69 -17.92 -29.83 1.92
C ASN A 69 -17.17 -28.68 1.24
N LEU A 70 -17.78 -27.51 1.03
CA LEU A 70 -17.10 -26.37 0.44
C LEU A 70 -16.35 -25.57 1.52
N ALA A 71 -15.15 -25.11 1.21
CA ALA A 71 -14.40 -24.22 2.09
C ALA A 71 -15.17 -22.91 2.29
N LYS A 72 -15.00 -22.27 3.46
CA LYS A 72 -15.74 -21.02 3.80
C LYS A 72 -15.57 -19.94 2.74
N GLU A 73 -14.38 -19.81 2.18
CA GLU A 73 -14.06 -18.88 1.09
C GLU A 73 -14.82 -19.16 -0.20
N GLU A 74 -15.07 -20.43 -0.52
CA GLU A 74 -15.84 -20.85 -1.69
C GLU A 74 -17.31 -20.50 -1.55
N ILE A 75 -17.88 -20.75 -0.39
CA ILE A 75 -19.27 -20.39 -0.06
C ILE A 75 -19.48 -18.88 -0.16
N VAL A 76 -18.52 -18.09 0.36
CA VAL A 76 -18.60 -16.62 0.31
C VAL A 76 -18.45 -16.11 -1.12
N ALA A 77 -17.50 -16.65 -1.89
CA ALA A 77 -17.30 -16.28 -3.29
C ALA A 77 -18.56 -16.59 -4.12
N GLN A 78 -19.13 -17.77 -3.99
CA GLN A 78 -20.34 -18.16 -4.69
C GLN A 78 -21.53 -17.26 -4.35
N LYS A 79 -21.77 -16.98 -3.08
CA LYS A 79 -22.84 -16.07 -2.64
C LYS A 79 -22.63 -14.63 -3.15
N ILE A 80 -21.39 -14.14 -3.20
CA ILE A 80 -21.08 -12.84 -3.80
C ILE A 80 -21.45 -12.86 -5.27
N LEU A 81 -21.02 -13.88 -6.02
CA LEU A 81 -21.30 -13.99 -7.45
C LEU A 81 -22.80 -14.05 -7.76
N GLU A 82 -23.56 -14.83 -7.00
CA GLU A 82 -25.01 -14.93 -7.14
C GLU A 82 -25.70 -13.56 -6.94
N ASN A 83 -25.26 -12.77 -5.95
CA ASN A 83 -25.92 -11.52 -5.58
C ASN A 83 -25.38 -10.27 -6.29
N ILE A 84 -24.38 -10.41 -7.16
CA ILE A 84 -23.94 -9.32 -8.07
C ILE A 84 -24.46 -9.52 -9.50
N GLY A 85 -25.30 -10.52 -9.76
CA GLY A 85 -25.85 -10.81 -11.08
C GLY A 85 -25.02 -11.79 -11.91
N GLY A 86 -24.22 -12.65 -11.26
CA GLY A 86 -23.44 -13.71 -11.90
C GLY A 86 -22.11 -13.25 -12.50
N LEU A 87 -21.39 -14.21 -13.07
CA LEU A 87 -20.09 -13.99 -13.72
C LEU A 87 -20.17 -13.02 -14.90
N ASP A 88 -21.23 -13.06 -15.67
CA ASP A 88 -21.44 -12.22 -16.85
C ASP A 88 -21.59 -10.73 -16.51
N ASN A 89 -21.96 -10.43 -15.26
CA ASN A 89 -22.02 -9.04 -14.79
C ASN A 89 -20.66 -8.51 -14.34
N ILE A 90 -19.66 -9.36 -14.21
CA ILE A 90 -18.31 -8.95 -13.80
C ILE A 90 -17.53 -8.50 -15.01
N ARG A 91 -17.06 -7.26 -14.97
CA ARG A 91 -16.15 -6.70 -15.95
C ARG A 91 -14.70 -6.79 -15.51
N SER A 92 -14.43 -6.62 -14.20
CA SER A 92 -13.10 -6.73 -13.62
C SER A 92 -13.18 -7.08 -12.14
N VAL A 93 -12.22 -7.88 -11.68
CA VAL A 93 -12.04 -8.24 -10.27
C VAL A 93 -10.63 -7.85 -9.85
N GLU A 94 -10.52 -7.11 -8.76
CA GLU A 94 -9.26 -6.76 -8.10
C GLU A 94 -9.44 -6.92 -6.59
N HIS A 95 -8.34 -6.94 -5.86
CA HIS A 95 -8.38 -6.84 -4.40
C HIS A 95 -7.27 -5.93 -3.86
N CYS A 96 -7.46 -5.44 -2.66
CA CYS A 96 -6.40 -4.84 -1.84
C CYS A 96 -6.28 -5.63 -0.53
N ALA A 97 -5.54 -5.12 0.44
CA ALA A 97 -5.28 -5.83 1.69
C ALA A 97 -6.55 -6.33 2.41
N THR A 98 -7.68 -5.63 2.27
CA THR A 98 -8.92 -5.90 3.02
C THR A 98 -10.18 -6.00 2.17
N ARG A 99 -10.14 -5.59 0.88
CA ARG A 99 -11.33 -5.39 0.04
C ARG A 99 -11.23 -6.09 -1.30
N LEU A 100 -12.32 -6.78 -1.67
CA LEU A 100 -12.58 -7.20 -3.03
C LEU A 100 -13.15 -6.00 -3.81
N ARG A 101 -12.66 -5.75 -5.01
CA ARG A 101 -13.04 -4.64 -5.88
C ARG A 101 -13.56 -5.17 -7.20
N LEU A 102 -14.80 -4.86 -7.51
CA LEU A 102 -15.49 -5.35 -8.70
C LEU A 102 -15.89 -4.17 -9.57
N ILE A 103 -15.64 -4.26 -10.87
CA ILE A 103 -16.28 -3.41 -11.87
C ILE A 103 -17.37 -4.24 -12.49
N LEU A 104 -18.59 -3.76 -12.43
CA LEU A 104 -19.77 -4.46 -12.90
C LEU A 104 -20.34 -3.78 -14.15
N ASN A 105 -20.88 -4.58 -15.06
CA ASN A 105 -21.53 -4.09 -16.29
C ASN A 105 -22.84 -3.40 -15.96
N ASP A 106 -23.63 -3.96 -15.05
CA ASP A 106 -24.95 -3.47 -14.66
C ASP A 106 -25.08 -3.46 -13.13
N LYS A 107 -25.14 -2.26 -12.55
CA LYS A 107 -25.29 -2.06 -11.11
C LYS A 107 -26.68 -2.41 -10.58
N SER A 108 -27.69 -2.42 -11.42
CA SER A 108 -29.07 -2.73 -11.01
C SER A 108 -29.28 -4.21 -10.62
N LYS A 109 -28.34 -5.07 -11.01
CA LYS A 109 -28.37 -6.51 -10.68
C LYS A 109 -27.82 -6.86 -9.32
N ILE A 110 -27.37 -5.87 -8.54
CA ILE A 110 -26.77 -6.10 -7.24
C ILE A 110 -27.85 -6.15 -6.17
N ASP A 111 -27.88 -7.23 -5.39
CA ASP A 111 -28.63 -7.27 -4.14
C ASP A 111 -27.68 -6.91 -2.97
N GLU A 112 -27.61 -5.59 -2.70
CA GLU A 112 -26.74 -5.06 -1.62
C GLU A 112 -27.10 -5.63 -0.25
N LYS A 113 -28.41 -5.85 0.02
CA LYS A 113 -28.88 -6.41 1.29
C LYS A 113 -28.48 -7.86 1.47
N ALA A 114 -28.57 -8.65 0.41
CA ALA A 114 -28.13 -10.04 0.45
C ALA A 114 -26.62 -10.13 0.67
N ILE A 115 -25.82 -9.29 0.01
CA ILE A 115 -24.35 -9.25 0.17
C ILE A 115 -23.95 -8.86 1.59
N GLU A 116 -24.63 -7.85 2.19
CA GLU A 116 -24.37 -7.48 3.59
C GLU A 116 -24.63 -8.62 4.59
N ASN A 117 -25.53 -9.54 4.26
CA ASN A 117 -25.88 -10.66 5.13
C ASN A 117 -24.99 -11.91 4.95
N ILE A 118 -24.04 -11.88 4.01
CA ILE A 118 -23.10 -12.99 3.81
C ILE A 118 -22.13 -13.06 5.01
N ASP A 119 -22.05 -14.22 5.64
CA ASP A 119 -21.07 -14.42 6.73
C ASP A 119 -19.64 -14.30 6.18
N GLY A 120 -18.86 -13.34 6.69
CA GLY A 120 -17.52 -13.00 6.21
C GLY A 120 -17.46 -11.66 5.49
N VAL A 121 -18.57 -11.07 5.03
CA VAL A 121 -18.64 -9.70 4.54
C VAL A 121 -18.80 -8.75 5.71
N LYS A 122 -17.92 -7.75 5.79
CA LYS A 122 -17.89 -6.73 6.86
C LYS A 122 -18.53 -5.40 6.45
N GLY A 123 -18.83 -5.24 5.17
CA GLY A 123 -19.48 -4.07 4.60
C GLY A 123 -19.27 -4.03 3.09
N GLN A 124 -20.04 -3.19 2.43
CA GLN A 124 -19.96 -2.98 0.99
C GLN A 124 -20.27 -1.52 0.65
N PHE A 125 -19.74 -1.01 -0.46
CA PHE A 125 -20.00 0.35 -0.93
C PHE A 125 -19.51 0.55 -2.37
N PHE A 126 -20.03 1.60 -3.02
CA PHE A 126 -19.49 2.08 -4.28
C PHE A 126 -18.48 3.20 -4.06
N ALA A 127 -17.29 3.07 -4.63
CA ALA A 127 -16.30 4.15 -4.69
C ALA A 127 -15.52 4.09 -6.01
N ALA A 128 -15.26 5.24 -6.62
CA ALA A 128 -14.47 5.36 -7.84
C ALA A 128 -14.92 4.40 -8.97
N ALA A 129 -16.23 4.33 -9.21
CA ALA A 129 -16.88 3.43 -10.18
C ALA A 129 -16.72 1.92 -9.89
N GLN A 130 -16.17 1.54 -8.74
CA GLN A 130 -16.00 0.14 -8.32
C GLN A 130 -16.99 -0.19 -7.20
N TYR A 131 -17.54 -1.39 -7.25
CA TYR A 131 -18.23 -2.00 -6.13
C TYR A 131 -17.20 -2.68 -5.24
N GLN A 132 -17.12 -2.28 -3.98
CA GLN A 132 -16.10 -2.75 -3.04
C GLN A 132 -16.76 -3.51 -1.90
N ILE A 133 -16.29 -4.73 -1.65
CA ILE A 133 -16.77 -5.61 -0.58
C ILE A 133 -15.63 -5.81 0.42
N ILE A 134 -15.86 -5.44 1.69
CA ILE A 134 -14.86 -5.56 2.76
C ILE A 134 -14.92 -6.97 3.32
N LEU A 135 -13.83 -7.73 3.16
CA LEU A 135 -13.69 -9.10 3.63
C LEU A 135 -12.68 -9.23 4.78
N GLY A 136 -11.76 -8.26 4.89
CA GLY A 136 -10.67 -8.27 5.87
C GLY A 136 -9.38 -8.88 5.34
N THR A 137 -8.29 -8.66 6.12
CA THR A 137 -6.93 -9.11 5.76
C THR A 137 -6.85 -10.63 5.66
N GLY A 138 -6.17 -11.12 4.64
CA GLY A 138 -5.95 -12.55 4.38
C GLY A 138 -7.17 -13.26 3.78
N PHE A 139 -8.37 -13.04 4.32
CA PHE A 139 -9.58 -13.68 3.81
C PHE A 139 -9.96 -13.18 2.41
N VAL A 140 -9.72 -11.89 2.13
CA VAL A 140 -9.96 -11.31 0.79
C VAL A 140 -9.14 -12.01 -0.29
N ASN A 141 -7.90 -12.40 -0.01
CA ASN A 141 -7.04 -13.08 -0.98
C ASN A 141 -7.64 -14.43 -1.38
N LYS A 142 -8.08 -15.20 -0.39
CA LYS A 142 -8.69 -16.52 -0.62
C LYS A 142 -9.99 -16.44 -1.44
N VAL A 143 -10.87 -15.49 -1.10
CA VAL A 143 -12.11 -15.26 -1.86
C VAL A 143 -11.81 -14.77 -3.28
N TYR A 144 -10.83 -13.88 -3.45
CA TYR A 144 -10.37 -13.41 -4.74
C TYR A 144 -9.86 -14.57 -5.61
N ASP A 145 -9.01 -15.45 -5.06
CA ASP A 145 -8.45 -16.59 -5.79
C ASP A 145 -9.54 -17.54 -6.29
N VAL A 146 -10.59 -17.76 -5.48
CA VAL A 146 -11.77 -18.56 -5.89
C VAL A 146 -12.51 -17.90 -7.05
N ILE A 147 -12.78 -16.59 -6.95
CA ILE A 147 -13.48 -15.85 -8.02
C ILE A 147 -12.66 -15.85 -9.31
N ILE A 148 -11.35 -15.61 -9.24
CA ILE A 148 -10.47 -15.63 -10.43
C ILE A 148 -10.42 -17.00 -11.09
N LYS A 149 -10.39 -18.08 -10.32
CA LYS A 149 -10.46 -19.44 -10.88
C LYS A 149 -11.75 -19.68 -11.67
N GLN A 150 -12.86 -19.07 -11.24
CA GLN A 150 -14.17 -19.22 -11.92
C GLN A 150 -14.33 -18.25 -13.11
N THR A 151 -13.74 -17.04 -13.03
CA THR A 151 -13.88 -16.01 -14.07
C THR A 151 -12.92 -16.20 -15.25
N GLY A 152 -11.91 -17.09 -15.16
CA GLY A 152 -10.89 -17.29 -16.20
C GLY A 152 -10.39 -15.93 -16.73
N HIS A 153 -9.17 -15.57 -16.60
CA HIS A 153 -8.44 -14.43 -17.22
C HIS A 153 -9.15 -13.06 -17.48
N LEU A 154 -10.35 -12.79 -16.94
CA LEU A 154 -11.02 -11.49 -17.06
C LEU A 154 -10.25 -10.35 -16.33
N ALA A 155 -9.19 -10.69 -15.61
CA ALA A 155 -8.44 -9.74 -14.78
C ALA A 155 -7.53 -8.76 -15.58
N SER A 156 -7.21 -9.02 -16.86
CA SER A 156 -6.12 -8.28 -17.53
C SER A 156 -6.52 -7.10 -18.41
N ASN A 157 -7.73 -7.09 -18.98
CA ASN A 157 -8.08 -6.09 -20.00
C ASN A 157 -8.75 -4.81 -19.47
N ASN A 158 -9.18 -4.76 -18.22
CA ASN A 158 -10.05 -3.68 -17.72
C ASN A 158 -9.39 -2.68 -16.77
N LYS A 159 -8.09 -2.84 -16.45
CA LYS A 159 -7.35 -1.83 -15.67
C LYS A 159 -7.36 -0.45 -16.35
N ALA A 160 -7.22 -0.43 -17.67
CA ALA A 160 -7.18 0.81 -18.45
C ALA A 160 -8.53 1.57 -18.41
N GLU A 161 -9.65 0.85 -18.46
CA GLU A 161 -10.99 1.47 -18.42
C GLU A 161 -11.37 1.96 -17.03
N ALA A 162 -11.04 1.20 -15.97
CA ALA A 162 -11.19 1.67 -14.59
C ALA A 162 -10.39 2.94 -14.34
N TYR A 163 -9.16 2.99 -14.88
CA TYR A 163 -8.32 4.18 -14.84
C TYR A 163 -8.93 5.36 -15.63
N ALA A 164 -9.57 5.09 -16.78
CA ALA A 164 -10.19 6.13 -17.61
C ALA A 164 -11.32 6.87 -16.87
N GLN A 165 -12.11 6.16 -16.06
CA GLN A 165 -13.26 6.72 -15.34
C GLN A 165 -12.89 7.46 -14.04
N MET A 166 -11.64 7.41 -13.58
CA MET A 166 -11.18 8.08 -12.38
C MET A 166 -11.01 9.58 -12.61
N SER A 167 -11.33 10.41 -11.59
CA SER A 167 -10.98 11.82 -11.57
C SER A 167 -9.45 12.01 -11.59
N LEU A 168 -8.97 13.18 -11.97
CA LEU A 168 -7.53 13.46 -12.03
C LEU A 168 -6.85 13.23 -10.67
N SER A 169 -7.45 13.70 -9.59
CA SER A 169 -6.94 13.50 -8.23
C SER A 169 -6.85 12.01 -7.84
N GLN A 170 -7.86 11.22 -8.19
CA GLN A 170 -7.85 9.78 -7.97
C GLN A 170 -6.77 9.06 -8.80
N LYS A 171 -6.56 9.48 -10.06
CA LYS A 171 -5.48 8.95 -10.92
C LYS A 171 -4.11 9.23 -10.33
N ILE A 172 -3.87 10.46 -9.87
CA ILE A 172 -2.61 10.85 -9.23
C ILE A 172 -2.40 10.03 -7.96
N SER A 173 -3.38 10.00 -7.06
CA SER A 173 -3.30 9.25 -5.80
C SER A 173 -3.04 7.75 -6.02
N ARG A 174 -3.76 7.12 -6.95
CA ARG A 174 -3.54 5.70 -7.27
C ARG A 174 -2.15 5.48 -7.85
N THR A 175 -1.68 6.36 -8.73
CA THR A 175 -0.34 6.27 -9.30
C THR A 175 0.74 6.36 -8.22
N LEU A 176 0.60 7.33 -7.30
CA LEU A 176 1.51 7.46 -6.15
C LEU A 176 1.42 6.23 -5.24
N GLY A 177 0.21 5.76 -4.94
CA GLY A 177 0.02 4.52 -4.19
C GLY A 177 0.74 3.32 -4.83
N ASP A 178 0.57 3.11 -6.13
CA ASP A 178 1.22 2.00 -6.85
C ASP A 178 2.76 2.10 -6.83
N ILE A 179 3.32 3.33 -6.70
CA ILE A 179 4.77 3.56 -6.59
C ILE A 179 5.27 3.35 -5.16
N PHE A 180 4.55 3.89 -4.15
CA PHE A 180 5.04 3.87 -2.77
C PHE A 180 4.70 2.58 -2.01
N VAL A 181 3.55 1.94 -2.28
CA VAL A 181 3.14 0.71 -1.58
C VAL A 181 4.20 -0.39 -1.56
N PRO A 182 4.96 -0.68 -2.64
CA PRO A 182 6.05 -1.66 -2.59
C PRO A 182 7.22 -1.26 -1.68
N ILE A 183 7.41 0.05 -1.44
CA ILE A 183 8.54 0.61 -0.67
C ILE A 183 8.20 0.69 0.82
N ILE A 184 6.93 0.96 1.16
CA ILE A 184 6.45 1.16 2.54
C ILE A 184 6.91 0.06 3.51
N PRO A 185 6.81 -1.26 3.22
CA PRO A 185 7.22 -2.28 4.18
C PRO A 185 8.67 -2.18 4.63
N VAL A 186 9.57 -1.77 3.74
CA VAL A 186 10.99 -1.56 4.06
C VAL A 186 11.16 -0.34 4.97
N LEU A 187 10.50 0.78 4.65
CA LEU A 187 10.56 2.00 5.47
C LEU A 187 9.94 1.80 6.86
N VAL A 188 8.83 1.05 6.93
CA VAL A 188 8.20 0.67 8.20
C VAL A 188 9.14 -0.18 9.05
N ALA A 189 9.77 -1.20 8.47
CA ALA A 189 10.69 -2.08 9.19
C ALA A 189 11.89 -1.30 9.75
N THR A 190 12.48 -0.40 8.96
CA THR A 190 13.59 0.45 9.39
C THR A 190 13.15 1.45 10.45
N GLY A 191 11.99 2.09 10.30
CA GLY A 191 11.41 2.99 11.28
C GLY A 191 11.09 2.31 12.61
N LEU A 192 10.53 1.08 12.57
CA LEU A 192 10.32 0.28 13.79
C LEU A 192 11.63 0.00 14.52
N PHE A 193 12.68 -0.36 13.79
CA PHE A 193 13.99 -0.62 14.41
C PHE A 193 14.61 0.66 14.99
N MET A 194 14.45 1.81 14.33
CA MET A 194 14.82 3.12 14.91
C MET A 194 14.07 3.38 16.21
N GLY A 195 12.76 3.15 16.22
CA GLY A 195 11.91 3.31 17.39
C GLY A 195 12.33 2.41 18.56
N LEU A 196 12.61 1.13 18.28
CA LEU A 196 13.09 0.17 19.30
C LEU A 196 14.45 0.59 19.88
N ARG A 197 15.40 0.99 19.03
CA ARG A 197 16.70 1.50 19.46
C ARG A 197 16.54 2.75 20.32
N GLY A 198 15.77 3.73 19.86
CA GLY A 198 15.50 4.95 20.59
C GLY A 198 14.81 4.70 21.94
N SER A 199 13.87 3.74 21.98
CA SER A 199 13.21 3.31 23.22
C SER A 199 14.18 2.72 24.22
N ALA A 200 15.05 1.81 23.77
CA ALA A 200 16.05 1.17 24.61
C ALA A 200 17.03 2.21 25.21
N THR A 201 17.49 3.17 24.38
CA THR A 201 18.33 4.28 24.85
C THR A 201 17.60 5.16 25.87
N SER A 202 16.31 5.45 25.66
CA SER A 202 15.49 6.22 26.59
C SER A 202 15.27 5.51 27.94
N LEU A 203 15.33 4.18 27.95
CA LEU A 203 15.27 3.34 29.15
C LEU A 203 16.64 3.21 29.86
N GLY A 204 17.67 3.90 29.36
CA GLY A 204 19.02 3.89 29.94
C GLY A 204 19.90 2.71 29.51
N ILE A 205 19.52 2.00 28.43
CA ILE A 205 20.36 0.96 27.87
C ILE A 205 21.46 1.63 27.04
N GLU A 206 22.70 1.47 27.47
CA GLU A 206 23.89 1.91 26.75
C GLU A 206 24.31 0.85 25.75
N PHE A 207 24.36 1.24 24.46
CA PHE A 207 24.84 0.37 23.40
C PHE A 207 26.31 0.66 23.11
N SER A 208 27.05 -0.37 22.72
CA SER A 208 28.42 -0.18 22.23
C SER A 208 28.41 0.62 20.90
N ASP A 209 29.50 1.37 20.65
CA ASP A 209 29.66 2.15 19.41
C ASP A 209 29.51 1.31 18.15
N ASN A 210 30.00 0.08 18.19
CA ASN A 210 29.86 -0.86 17.07
C ASN A 210 28.39 -1.24 16.82
N PHE A 211 27.61 -1.47 17.87
CA PHE A 211 26.18 -1.74 17.73
C PHE A 211 25.42 -0.51 17.20
N LEU A 212 25.75 0.68 17.71
CA LEU A 212 25.16 1.93 17.21
C LEU A 212 25.46 2.12 15.74
N LEU A 213 26.71 1.94 15.31
CA LEU A 213 27.09 2.03 13.90
C LEU A 213 26.33 1.02 13.03
N MET A 214 26.32 -0.26 13.42
CA MET A 214 25.59 -1.30 12.67
C MET A 214 24.09 -1.00 12.61
N SER A 215 23.52 -0.53 13.70
CA SER A 215 22.09 -0.17 13.74
C SER A 215 21.77 1.04 12.86
N GLN A 216 22.67 2.04 12.78
CA GLN A 216 22.54 3.18 11.88
C GLN A 216 22.61 2.74 10.41
N ILE A 217 23.55 1.87 10.05
CA ILE A 217 23.61 1.32 8.68
C ILE A 217 22.28 0.66 8.31
N LEU A 218 21.69 -0.14 9.21
CA LEU A 218 20.42 -0.80 8.99
C LEU A 218 19.27 0.19 8.80
N THR A 219 19.21 1.26 9.59
CA THR A 219 18.10 2.22 9.57
C THR A 219 18.25 3.28 8.49
N ASP A 220 19.44 3.84 8.34
CA ASP A 220 19.65 5.04 7.53
C ASP A 220 19.79 4.71 6.04
N THR A 221 20.24 3.48 5.71
CA THR A 221 20.43 3.07 4.30
C THR A 221 19.14 3.18 3.48
N ALA A 222 18.00 2.72 4.01
CA ALA A 222 16.73 2.76 3.27
C ALA A 222 16.30 4.19 2.96
N PHE A 223 16.53 5.13 3.87
CA PHE A 223 16.20 6.55 3.67
C PHE A 223 17.24 7.24 2.79
N ALA A 224 18.53 7.04 3.02
CA ALA A 224 19.60 7.64 2.22
C ALA A 224 19.50 7.23 0.74
N PHE A 225 19.19 5.96 0.46
CA PHE A 225 19.03 5.42 -0.90
C PHE A 225 17.58 5.37 -1.38
N LEU A 226 16.67 6.11 -0.73
CA LEU A 226 15.28 6.22 -1.13
C LEU A 226 15.09 6.57 -2.62
N PRO A 227 15.89 7.46 -3.24
CA PRO A 227 15.83 7.72 -4.67
C PRO A 227 15.93 6.47 -5.54
N ALA A 228 16.74 5.49 -5.15
CA ALA A 228 16.86 4.23 -5.89
C ALA A 228 15.57 3.40 -5.84
N LEU A 229 14.94 3.34 -4.66
CA LEU A 229 13.68 2.63 -4.47
C LEU A 229 12.51 3.29 -5.22
N VAL A 230 12.44 4.62 -5.16
CA VAL A 230 11.38 5.40 -5.82
C VAL A 230 11.52 5.33 -7.34
N THR A 231 12.74 5.53 -7.88
CA THR A 231 12.98 5.49 -9.32
C THR A 231 12.74 4.07 -9.88
N TRP A 232 13.17 3.03 -9.15
CA TRP A 232 12.86 1.63 -9.48
C TRP A 232 11.36 1.38 -9.58
N SER A 233 10.62 1.78 -8.56
CA SER A 233 9.18 1.56 -8.50
C SER A 233 8.42 2.38 -9.56
N ALA A 234 8.83 3.63 -9.80
CA ALA A 234 8.27 4.48 -10.85
C ALA A 234 8.51 3.86 -12.25
N MET A 235 9.74 3.42 -12.55
CA MET A 235 10.06 2.75 -13.81
C MET A 235 9.19 1.49 -14.00
N LYS A 236 9.06 0.65 -12.96
CA LYS A 236 8.19 -0.53 -12.98
C LYS A 236 6.73 -0.15 -13.25
N LYS A 237 6.21 0.88 -12.59
CA LYS A 237 4.81 1.34 -12.73
C LYS A 237 4.52 1.84 -14.14
N PHE A 238 5.44 2.56 -14.77
CA PHE A 238 5.25 3.16 -16.09
C PHE A 238 5.76 2.29 -17.25
N GLY A 239 6.11 1.01 -17.00
CA GLY A 239 6.46 0.04 -18.04
C GLY A 239 7.90 0.14 -18.55
N GLY A 240 8.76 0.90 -17.87
CA GLY A 240 10.18 0.91 -18.13
C GLY A 240 10.91 -0.28 -17.49
N THR A 241 12.19 -0.44 -17.76
CA THR A 241 13.04 -1.50 -17.20
C THR A 241 13.44 -1.15 -15.76
N PRO A 242 12.98 -1.87 -14.72
CA PRO A 242 13.19 -1.50 -13.32
C PRO A 242 14.65 -1.36 -12.90
N VAL A 243 15.55 -2.17 -13.48
CA VAL A 243 17.00 -2.12 -13.19
C VAL A 243 17.61 -0.78 -13.63
N ILE A 244 17.16 -0.20 -14.75
CA ILE A 244 17.56 1.16 -15.17
C ILE A 244 17.15 2.16 -14.11
N GLY A 245 15.96 1.99 -13.51
CA GLY A 245 15.49 2.83 -12.41
C GLY A 245 16.40 2.76 -11.18
N ILE A 246 16.84 1.55 -10.80
CA ILE A 246 17.79 1.41 -9.69
C ILE A 246 19.08 2.20 -9.99
N VAL A 247 19.65 2.02 -11.18
CA VAL A 247 20.90 2.70 -11.56
C VAL A 247 20.74 4.21 -11.56
N LEU A 248 19.67 4.74 -12.15
CA LEU A 248 19.39 6.19 -12.14
C LEU A 248 19.21 6.73 -10.73
N GLY A 249 18.48 6.03 -9.87
CA GLY A 249 18.30 6.47 -8.50
C GLY A 249 19.59 6.41 -7.67
N LEU A 250 20.47 5.41 -7.91
CA LEU A 250 21.80 5.36 -7.31
C LEU A 250 22.71 6.49 -7.83
N MET A 251 22.58 6.88 -9.09
CA MET A 251 23.29 8.03 -9.64
C MET A 251 22.89 9.34 -8.94
N LEU A 252 21.63 9.51 -8.54
CA LEU A 252 21.16 10.67 -7.78
C LEU A 252 21.81 10.79 -6.38
N VAL A 253 22.28 9.68 -5.82
CA VAL A 253 22.91 9.62 -4.49
C VAL A 253 24.37 9.18 -4.57
N ALA A 254 24.98 9.30 -5.75
CA ALA A 254 26.36 8.88 -5.98
C ALA A 254 27.33 9.58 -5.01
N PRO A 255 28.37 8.87 -4.51
CA PRO A 255 29.29 9.42 -3.51
C PRO A 255 30.14 10.59 -4.02
N GLN A 256 30.19 10.79 -5.34
CA GLN A 256 30.85 11.96 -5.95
C GLN A 256 30.02 13.24 -5.80
N LEU A 257 28.73 13.13 -5.50
CA LEU A 257 27.87 14.27 -5.25
C LEU A 257 27.99 14.72 -3.79
N PRO A 258 27.97 16.03 -3.48
CA PRO A 258 27.91 16.51 -2.11
C PRO A 258 26.66 15.95 -1.42
N ASN A 259 26.84 15.37 -0.24
CA ASN A 259 25.75 14.70 0.49
C ASN A 259 24.71 15.74 0.95
N ALA A 260 23.43 15.50 0.66
CA ALA A 260 22.32 16.40 0.99
C ALA A 260 22.22 16.67 2.49
N TYR A 261 22.41 15.66 3.34
CA TYR A 261 22.35 15.80 4.81
C TYR A 261 23.53 16.64 5.34
N ALA A 262 24.73 16.47 4.76
CA ALA A 262 25.89 17.27 5.12
C ALA A 262 25.72 18.75 4.70
N ILE A 263 25.08 19.00 3.56
CA ILE A 263 24.73 20.36 3.11
C ILE A 263 23.69 20.97 4.05
N ALA A 264 22.63 20.24 4.39
CA ALA A 264 21.59 20.69 5.31
C ALA A 264 22.16 20.97 6.73
N ALA A 265 23.14 20.20 7.17
CA ALA A 265 23.86 20.42 8.44
C ALA A 265 24.93 21.54 8.37
N GLY A 266 25.16 22.14 7.19
CA GLY A 266 26.19 23.19 6.99
C GLY A 266 27.63 22.67 7.01
N THR A 267 27.85 21.35 6.93
CA THR A 267 29.19 20.72 6.95
C THR A 267 29.76 20.49 5.55
N ALA A 268 28.94 20.67 4.50
CA ALA A 268 29.35 20.62 3.08
C ALA A 268 28.69 21.75 2.31
N SER A 269 29.27 22.09 1.15
CA SER A 269 28.72 23.08 0.20
C SER A 269 28.31 22.42 -1.09
N PRO A 270 27.26 22.91 -1.79
CA PRO A 270 26.91 22.45 -3.12
C PRO A 270 28.06 22.64 -4.09
N LEU A 271 28.21 21.77 -5.08
CA LEU A 271 29.04 22.01 -6.26
C LEU A 271 28.23 22.86 -7.22
N TYR A 272 28.91 23.78 -7.90
CA TYR A 272 28.29 24.62 -8.93
C TYR A 272 28.86 24.28 -10.31
N LEU A 273 27.96 24.03 -11.24
CA LEU A 273 28.30 23.84 -12.64
C LEU A 273 27.82 25.04 -13.44
N ASP A 274 28.78 25.82 -13.99
CA ASP A 274 28.46 26.96 -14.83
C ASP A 274 28.25 26.51 -16.29
N LEU A 275 27.00 26.56 -16.71
CA LEU A 275 26.56 26.20 -18.06
C LEU A 275 25.89 27.40 -18.71
N PHE A 276 26.46 27.90 -19.82
CA PHE A 276 25.92 29.03 -20.59
C PHE A 276 25.63 30.29 -19.75
N GLY A 277 26.42 30.52 -18.70
CA GLY A 277 26.25 31.68 -17.80
C GLY A 277 25.23 31.49 -16.70
N ILE A 278 24.68 30.29 -16.55
CA ILE A 278 23.79 29.87 -15.44
C ILE A 278 24.59 28.97 -14.52
N SER A 279 24.68 29.34 -13.24
CA SER A 279 25.32 28.53 -12.20
C SER A 279 24.28 27.55 -11.60
N ILE A 280 24.41 26.28 -11.93
CA ILE A 280 23.48 25.22 -11.50
C ILE A 280 24.08 24.52 -10.26
N PRO A 281 23.39 24.55 -9.11
CA PRO A 281 23.83 23.81 -7.94
C PRO A 281 23.66 22.32 -8.17
N ILE A 282 24.74 21.57 -8.02
CA ILE A 282 24.74 20.11 -8.06
C ILE A 282 24.91 19.58 -6.65
N VAL A 283 23.92 18.83 -6.20
CA VAL A 283 23.86 18.20 -4.87
C VAL A 283 23.46 16.73 -5.00
N GLY A 284 23.72 15.94 -3.97
CA GLY A 284 23.12 14.62 -3.87
C GLY A 284 21.67 14.74 -3.42
N TYR A 285 20.85 13.77 -3.80
CA TYR A 285 19.42 13.74 -3.47
C TYR A 285 19.11 12.65 -2.45
N GLN A 286 19.97 12.46 -1.45
CA GLN A 286 19.73 11.53 -0.35
C GLN A 286 18.41 11.89 0.36
N GLY A 287 17.52 10.92 0.49
CA GLY A 287 16.21 11.11 1.10
C GLY A 287 15.14 11.78 0.23
N SER A 288 15.51 12.41 -0.89
CA SER A 288 14.56 13.12 -1.76
C SER A 288 13.61 12.18 -2.51
N VAL A 289 12.35 12.57 -2.60
CA VAL A 289 11.27 11.81 -3.25
C VAL A 289 10.94 12.36 -4.64
N LEU A 290 10.68 13.66 -4.76
CA LEU A 290 10.18 14.27 -6.01
C LEU A 290 11.18 14.19 -7.16
N PRO A 291 12.48 14.49 -6.98
CA PRO A 291 13.48 14.32 -8.04
C PRO A 291 13.51 12.89 -8.59
N ALA A 292 13.52 11.90 -7.70
CA ALA A 292 13.54 10.47 -8.05
C ALA A 292 12.26 10.02 -8.77
N LEU A 293 11.11 10.46 -8.30
CA LEU A 293 9.80 10.14 -8.87
C LEU A 293 9.69 10.68 -10.30
N ILE A 294 9.97 11.96 -10.50
CA ILE A 294 9.84 12.60 -11.81
C ILE A 294 10.89 12.05 -12.78
N LEU A 295 12.12 11.82 -12.30
CA LEU A 295 13.17 11.18 -13.10
C LEU A 295 12.76 9.78 -13.55
N GLY A 296 12.19 8.96 -12.67
CA GLY A 296 11.72 7.61 -13.00
C GLY A 296 10.58 7.61 -14.02
N ILE A 297 9.63 8.53 -13.90
CA ILE A 297 8.54 8.72 -14.88
C ILE A 297 9.12 9.15 -16.23
N PHE A 298 10.02 10.14 -16.23
CA PHE A 298 10.68 10.64 -17.44
C PHE A 298 11.47 9.52 -18.14
N ALA A 299 12.34 8.84 -17.41
CA ALA A 299 13.18 7.77 -17.93
C ALA A 299 12.36 6.61 -18.52
N SER A 300 11.25 6.24 -17.87
CA SER A 300 10.35 5.22 -18.40
C SER A 300 9.75 5.64 -19.75
N LYS A 301 9.21 6.86 -19.83
CA LYS A 301 8.64 7.38 -21.08
C LYS A 301 9.71 7.53 -22.18
N LEU A 302 10.90 8.00 -21.83
CA LEU A 302 12.03 8.10 -22.75
C LEU A 302 12.43 6.71 -23.27
N GLN A 303 12.57 5.74 -22.40
CA GLN A 303 12.92 4.37 -22.80
C GLN A 303 11.88 3.77 -23.75
N LEU A 304 10.58 3.91 -23.43
CA LEU A 304 9.49 3.41 -24.27
C LEU A 304 9.43 4.15 -25.62
N PHE A 305 9.80 5.41 -25.67
CA PHE A 305 9.93 6.16 -26.92
C PHE A 305 11.12 5.66 -27.75
N LEU A 306 12.30 5.50 -27.12
CA LEU A 306 13.51 5.02 -27.79
C LEU A 306 13.31 3.62 -28.39
N LYS A 307 12.66 2.72 -27.69
CA LYS A 307 12.29 1.39 -28.19
C LYS A 307 11.44 1.39 -29.46
N LYS A 308 10.72 2.48 -29.74
CA LYS A 308 9.91 2.61 -30.98
C LYS A 308 10.70 3.15 -32.15
N VAL A 309 11.83 3.83 -31.88
CA VAL A 309 12.63 4.54 -32.88
C VAL A 309 13.91 3.81 -33.23
N ILE A 310 14.49 3.12 -32.25
CA ILE A 310 15.75 2.40 -32.40
C ILE A 310 15.49 1.04 -33.04
N PRO A 311 16.25 0.65 -34.09
CA PRO A 311 16.13 -0.66 -34.71
C PRO A 311 16.47 -1.79 -33.73
N ASP A 312 15.73 -2.91 -33.80
CA ASP A 312 15.84 -4.07 -32.90
C ASP A 312 17.29 -4.62 -32.78
N VAL A 313 18.06 -4.56 -33.87
CA VAL A 313 19.45 -5.06 -33.91
C VAL A 313 20.35 -4.37 -32.87
N VAL A 314 20.09 -3.10 -32.56
CA VAL A 314 20.92 -2.30 -31.64
C VAL A 314 20.15 -1.86 -30.38
N ASP A 315 18.86 -2.21 -30.27
CA ASP A 315 17.99 -1.77 -29.15
C ASP A 315 18.55 -2.18 -27.79
N LEU A 316 19.10 -3.40 -27.69
CA LEU A 316 19.62 -3.93 -26.43
C LEU A 316 20.75 -3.07 -25.82
N ILE A 317 21.51 -2.36 -26.66
CA ILE A 317 22.67 -1.55 -26.23
C ILE A 317 22.32 -0.06 -26.25
N ILE A 318 21.75 0.44 -27.35
CA ILE A 318 21.55 1.87 -27.56
C ILE A 318 20.43 2.41 -26.69
N THR A 319 19.32 1.70 -26.54
CA THR A 319 18.19 2.16 -25.73
C THR A 319 18.53 2.33 -24.25
N PRO A 320 19.14 1.36 -23.55
CA PRO A 320 19.58 1.57 -22.17
C PRO A 320 20.61 2.66 -22.03
N PHE A 321 21.59 2.72 -22.95
CA PHE A 321 22.64 3.75 -22.94
C PHE A 321 22.05 5.15 -23.04
N LEU A 322 21.23 5.42 -24.06
CA LEU A 322 20.61 6.75 -24.24
C LEU A 322 19.64 7.06 -23.11
N THR A 323 18.88 6.08 -22.61
CA THR A 323 17.97 6.27 -21.46
C THR A 323 18.75 6.71 -20.23
N LEU A 324 19.83 6.03 -19.87
CA LEU A 324 20.66 6.37 -18.73
C LEU A 324 21.33 7.74 -18.91
N PHE A 325 21.98 7.95 -20.06
CA PHE A 325 22.74 9.16 -20.33
C PHE A 325 21.86 10.42 -20.32
N ILE A 326 20.78 10.42 -21.09
CA ILE A 326 19.86 11.56 -21.20
C ILE A 326 19.14 11.79 -19.85
N SER A 327 18.66 10.72 -19.22
CA SER A 327 17.95 10.85 -17.95
C SER A 327 18.84 11.35 -16.84
N MET A 328 20.10 10.92 -16.77
CA MET A 328 21.05 11.40 -15.77
C MET A 328 21.39 12.88 -15.99
N LEU A 329 21.68 13.30 -17.23
CA LEU A 329 21.96 14.71 -17.52
C LEU A 329 20.78 15.60 -17.11
N LEU A 330 19.57 15.25 -17.56
CA LEU A 330 18.37 16.02 -17.20
C LEU A 330 18.04 15.88 -15.71
N GLY A 331 18.31 14.71 -15.12
CA GLY A 331 18.11 14.46 -13.71
C GLY A 331 18.96 15.38 -12.82
N LEU A 332 20.23 15.53 -13.13
CA LEU A 332 21.13 16.36 -12.32
C LEU A 332 21.05 17.85 -12.64
N LEU A 333 20.83 18.22 -13.91
CA LEU A 333 20.93 19.62 -14.34
C LEU A 333 19.57 20.35 -14.34
N VAL A 334 18.46 19.65 -14.49
CA VAL A 334 17.13 20.26 -14.66
C VAL A 334 16.11 19.71 -13.67
N ILE A 335 15.80 18.42 -13.76
CA ILE A 335 14.74 17.81 -12.97
C ILE A 335 15.07 17.88 -11.48
N GLY A 336 16.29 17.52 -11.12
CA GLY A 336 16.75 17.48 -9.74
C GLY A 336 16.64 18.84 -9.04
N PRO A 337 17.32 19.90 -9.54
CA PRO A 337 17.26 21.21 -8.90
C PRO A 337 15.84 21.78 -8.81
N ILE A 338 15.04 21.65 -9.88
CA ILE A 338 13.67 22.17 -9.90
C ILE A 338 12.78 21.40 -8.91
N MET A 339 12.84 20.07 -8.95
CA MET A 339 12.00 19.25 -8.09
C MET A 339 12.42 19.32 -6.61
N HIS A 340 13.70 19.42 -6.34
CA HIS A 340 14.21 19.64 -4.98
C HIS A 340 13.78 20.99 -4.41
N ALA A 341 13.83 22.06 -5.21
CA ALA A 341 13.31 23.37 -4.80
C ALA A 341 11.81 23.31 -4.51
N LEU A 342 11.04 22.60 -5.35
CA LEU A 342 9.61 22.37 -5.14
C LEU A 342 9.35 21.55 -3.87
N GLU A 343 10.14 20.51 -3.62
CA GLU A 343 10.09 19.66 -2.43
C GLU A 343 10.29 20.48 -1.15
N ILE A 344 11.34 21.30 -1.10
CA ILE A 344 11.61 22.24 -0.01
C ILE A 344 10.45 23.23 0.18
N PHE A 345 9.90 23.76 -0.91
CA PHE A 345 8.76 24.68 -0.85
C PHE A 345 7.54 23.99 -0.23
N ILE A 346 7.15 22.81 -0.73
CA ILE A 346 6.02 22.04 -0.21
C ILE A 346 6.24 21.70 1.27
N PHE A 347 7.45 21.24 1.62
CA PHE A 347 7.83 20.92 2.99
C PHE A 347 7.64 22.13 3.92
N ASN A 348 8.16 23.30 3.54
CA ASN A 348 8.05 24.51 4.35
C ASN A 348 6.59 24.97 4.50
N VAL A 349 5.77 24.88 3.45
CA VAL A 349 4.33 25.21 3.53
C VAL A 349 3.63 24.28 4.51
N VAL A 350 3.83 22.96 4.39
CA VAL A 350 3.20 21.98 5.28
C VAL A 350 3.68 22.16 6.72
N LYS A 351 4.99 22.29 6.92
CA LYS A 351 5.57 22.53 8.24
C LYS A 351 4.99 23.78 8.89
N THR A 352 5.00 24.90 8.17
CA THR A 352 4.43 26.17 8.67
C THR A 352 2.96 26.01 9.01
N PHE A 353 2.19 25.28 8.20
CA PHE A 353 0.77 25.02 8.46
C PHE A 353 0.57 24.17 9.73
N LEU A 354 1.38 23.11 9.91
CA LEU A 354 1.30 22.25 11.09
C LEU A 354 1.76 22.96 12.38
N GLU A 355 2.67 23.93 12.25
CA GLU A 355 3.20 24.75 13.36
C GLU A 355 2.32 25.98 13.68
N LEU A 356 1.20 26.17 13.00
CA LEU A 356 0.28 27.25 13.33
C LEU A 356 -0.10 27.24 14.82
N PRO A 357 -0.16 28.41 15.47
CA PRO A 357 -0.45 28.50 16.90
C PRO A 357 -1.76 27.82 17.27
N TYR A 358 -1.87 27.41 18.54
CA TYR A 358 -3.05 26.75 19.09
C TYR A 358 -3.43 25.42 18.43
N GLY A 359 -2.53 24.81 17.66
CA GLY A 359 -2.78 23.53 16.99
C GLY A 359 -3.77 23.60 15.81
N ILE A 360 -3.94 24.79 15.20
CA ILE A 360 -4.87 25.01 14.09
C ILE A 360 -4.57 24.04 12.92
N GLY A 361 -3.31 23.90 12.53
CA GLY A 361 -2.93 22.98 11.45
C GLY A 361 -3.33 21.54 11.74
N GLY A 362 -3.00 21.05 12.94
CA GLY A 362 -3.39 19.71 13.37
C GLY A 362 -4.89 19.50 13.48
N PHE A 363 -5.64 20.54 13.91
CA PHE A 363 -7.08 20.51 13.94
C PHE A 363 -7.70 20.24 12.56
N PHE A 364 -7.27 20.98 11.55
CA PHE A 364 -7.78 20.79 10.19
C PHE A 364 -7.31 19.46 9.58
N VAL A 365 -6.04 19.12 9.72
CA VAL A 365 -5.52 17.85 9.20
C VAL A 365 -6.21 16.66 9.86
N GLY A 366 -6.28 16.63 11.19
CA GLY A 366 -6.93 15.54 11.93
C GLY A 366 -8.43 15.43 11.65
N GLY A 367 -9.11 16.57 11.48
CA GLY A 367 -10.53 16.61 11.14
C GLY A 367 -10.83 16.16 9.71
N LEU A 368 -10.00 16.54 8.73
CA LEU A 368 -10.25 16.25 7.32
C LEU A 368 -9.64 14.91 6.86
N HIS A 369 -8.70 14.35 7.61
CA HIS A 369 -7.95 13.15 7.20
C HIS A 369 -8.87 12.00 6.77
N GLN A 370 -9.88 11.68 7.54
CA GLN A 370 -10.77 10.55 7.22
C GLN A 370 -11.70 10.83 6.02
N LEU A 371 -12.02 12.08 5.72
CA LEU A 371 -12.69 12.47 4.47
C LEU A 371 -11.78 12.20 3.27
N ILE A 372 -10.49 12.49 3.41
CA ILE A 372 -9.47 12.23 2.39
C ILE A 372 -9.27 10.71 2.21
N VAL A 373 -9.31 9.93 3.30
CA VAL A 373 -9.28 8.45 3.23
C VAL A 373 -10.48 7.92 2.44
N VAL A 374 -11.69 8.41 2.71
CA VAL A 374 -12.91 8.00 1.98
C VAL A 374 -12.82 8.35 0.50
N SER A 375 -12.24 9.50 0.14
CA SER A 375 -12.04 9.89 -1.26
C SER A 375 -11.02 9.03 -2.01
N GLY A 376 -10.20 8.24 -1.30
CA GLY A 376 -9.15 7.37 -1.86
C GLY A 376 -7.88 8.10 -2.27
N VAL A 377 -7.72 9.40 -1.93
CA VAL A 377 -6.52 10.17 -2.30
C VAL A 377 -5.46 10.24 -1.18
N HIS A 378 -5.69 9.56 -0.06
CA HIS A 378 -4.80 9.59 1.12
C HIS A 378 -3.38 9.04 0.87
N HIS A 379 -3.16 8.26 -0.19
CA HIS A 379 -1.82 7.78 -0.55
C HIS A 379 -0.81 8.89 -0.87
N VAL A 380 -1.30 10.11 -1.15
CA VAL A 380 -0.43 11.30 -1.30
C VAL A 380 0.33 11.60 -0.01
N PHE A 381 -0.27 11.32 1.14
CA PHE A 381 0.35 11.55 2.45
C PHE A 381 1.58 10.69 2.71
N ASN A 382 1.67 9.50 2.09
CA ASN A 382 2.86 8.66 2.22
C ASN A 382 4.14 9.40 1.75
N ALA A 383 4.04 10.16 0.65
CA ALA A 383 5.16 10.96 0.16
C ALA A 383 5.53 12.08 1.15
N LEU A 384 4.52 12.70 1.78
CA LEU A 384 4.72 13.73 2.79
C LEU A 384 5.38 13.16 4.07
N GLU A 385 4.90 12.02 4.58
CA GLU A 385 5.49 11.35 5.75
C GLU A 385 6.96 10.98 5.48
N ILE A 386 7.24 10.42 4.30
CA ILE A 386 8.61 10.08 3.87
C ILE A 386 9.49 11.33 3.85
N GLU A 387 9.00 12.44 3.29
CA GLU A 387 9.74 13.70 3.21
C GLU A 387 9.99 14.30 4.60
N LEU A 388 8.97 14.35 5.47
CA LEU A 388 9.11 14.80 6.86
C LEU A 388 10.17 13.98 7.60
N LEU A 389 10.13 12.67 7.45
CA LEU A 389 11.03 11.76 8.14
C LEU A 389 12.47 11.88 7.60
N SER A 390 12.65 11.97 6.28
CA SER A 390 13.98 12.07 5.68
C SER A 390 14.65 13.42 5.93
N SER A 391 13.87 14.52 6.02
CA SER A 391 14.39 15.87 6.24
C SER A 391 14.60 16.23 7.70
N THR A 392 13.75 15.74 8.62
CA THR A 392 13.79 16.10 10.04
C THR A 392 14.11 14.95 10.98
N GLY A 393 14.14 13.71 10.49
CA GLY A 393 14.22 12.49 11.30
C GLY A 393 12.98 12.22 12.15
N LYS A 394 11.91 13.02 11.98
CA LYS A 394 10.66 12.92 12.74
C LYS A 394 9.45 13.18 11.89
N ASP A 395 8.34 12.51 12.21
CA ASP A 395 7.07 12.61 11.51
C ASP A 395 5.97 13.17 12.42
N MET A 396 5.70 14.47 12.30
CA MET A 396 4.61 15.13 13.02
C MET A 396 3.23 14.76 12.44
N PHE A 397 3.17 14.44 11.15
CA PHE A 397 1.93 14.10 10.47
C PHE A 397 1.35 12.77 10.97
N ASN A 398 2.21 11.76 11.20
CA ASN A 398 1.82 10.47 11.75
C ASN A 398 1.10 10.59 13.11
N ALA A 399 1.55 11.51 13.98
CA ALA A 399 0.91 11.76 15.27
C ALA A 399 -0.54 12.26 15.14
N ILE A 400 -0.79 13.14 14.16
CA ILE A 400 -2.11 13.71 13.88
C ILE A 400 -3.04 12.65 13.28
N ILE A 401 -2.58 11.91 12.27
CA ILE A 401 -3.40 10.89 11.61
C ILE A 401 -3.75 9.73 12.53
N THR A 402 -2.85 9.35 13.44
CA THR A 402 -3.13 8.34 14.47
C THR A 402 -4.33 8.73 15.33
N GLY A 403 -4.39 9.96 15.81
CA GLY A 403 -5.51 10.48 16.57
C GLY A 403 -6.83 10.46 15.77
N ALA A 404 -6.78 10.78 14.48
CA ALA A 404 -7.94 10.71 13.59
C ALA A 404 -8.43 9.27 13.36
N ILE A 405 -7.52 8.30 13.30
CA ILE A 405 -7.83 6.87 13.18
C ILE A 405 -8.55 6.37 14.44
N VAL A 406 -7.98 6.64 15.61
CA VAL A 406 -8.55 6.22 16.90
C VAL A 406 -9.91 6.86 17.15
N ALA A 407 -10.11 8.11 16.72
CA ALA A 407 -11.40 8.79 16.84
C ALA A 407 -12.52 8.04 16.09
N GLN A 408 -12.27 7.51 14.90
CA GLN A 408 -13.24 6.69 14.20
C GLN A 408 -13.54 5.38 14.96
N GLY A 409 -12.52 4.78 15.58
CA GLY A 409 -12.68 3.64 16.48
C GLY A 409 -13.58 3.96 17.67
N GLY A 410 -13.37 5.13 18.31
CA GLY A 410 -14.17 5.61 19.43
C GLY A 410 -15.64 5.81 19.06
N ALA A 411 -15.91 6.44 17.91
CA ALA A 411 -17.27 6.60 17.40
C ALA A 411 -17.96 5.24 17.18
N ALA A 412 -17.25 4.28 16.58
CA ALA A 412 -17.79 2.95 16.31
C ALA A 412 -18.05 2.13 17.60
N ILE A 413 -17.22 2.27 18.64
CA ILE A 413 -17.47 1.67 19.96
C ILE A 413 -18.81 2.15 20.51
N ALA A 414 -19.10 3.46 20.44
CA ALA A 414 -20.37 4.01 20.88
C ALA A 414 -21.56 3.43 20.11
N VAL A 415 -21.45 3.27 18.79
CA VAL A 415 -22.47 2.59 17.96
C VAL A 415 -22.69 1.16 18.42
N ALA A 416 -21.61 0.39 18.60
CA ALA A 416 -21.69 -1.00 19.03
C ALA A 416 -22.38 -1.15 20.41
N LEU A 417 -22.05 -0.26 21.37
CA LEU A 417 -22.66 -0.29 22.71
C LEU A 417 -24.16 0.07 22.68
N ARG A 418 -24.58 0.97 21.80
CA ARG A 418 -25.99 1.37 21.67
C ARG A 418 -26.82 0.42 20.82
N THR A 419 -26.20 -0.49 20.09
CA THR A 419 -26.89 -1.47 19.25
C THR A 419 -27.44 -2.62 20.10
N GLN A 420 -28.76 -2.83 20.07
CA GLN A 420 -29.44 -3.88 20.87
C GLN A 420 -29.32 -5.25 20.25
N ASN A 421 -29.31 -5.36 18.93
CA ASN A 421 -29.19 -6.62 18.21
C ASN A 421 -27.81 -7.26 18.43
N LYS A 422 -27.77 -8.39 19.15
CA LYS A 422 -26.53 -9.09 19.52
C LYS A 422 -25.68 -9.49 18.30
N LYS A 423 -26.31 -9.91 17.18
CA LYS A 423 -25.59 -10.31 15.95
C LYS A 423 -24.92 -9.10 15.29
N LYS A 424 -25.65 -7.99 15.13
CA LYS A 424 -25.09 -6.73 14.59
C LYS A 424 -23.99 -6.17 15.49
N ARG A 425 -24.20 -6.19 16.81
CA ARG A 425 -23.20 -5.76 17.79
C ARG A 425 -21.88 -6.56 17.69
N ALA A 426 -21.95 -7.88 17.58
CA ALA A 426 -20.78 -8.72 17.41
C ALA A 426 -20.02 -8.39 16.11
N MET A 427 -20.76 -8.17 15.01
CA MET A 427 -20.18 -7.74 13.73
C MET A 427 -19.48 -6.38 13.84
N TYR A 428 -20.10 -5.41 14.53
CA TYR A 428 -19.47 -4.09 14.74
C TYR A 428 -18.19 -4.20 15.58
N ILE A 429 -18.20 -4.99 16.66
CA ILE A 429 -17.00 -5.21 17.48
C ILE A 429 -15.87 -5.81 16.64
N SER A 430 -16.15 -6.80 15.78
CA SER A 430 -15.12 -7.38 14.90
C SER A 430 -14.56 -6.38 13.89
N SER A 431 -15.35 -5.39 13.47
CA SER A 431 -14.92 -4.33 12.55
C SER A 431 -14.12 -3.23 13.23
N ILE A 432 -14.24 -3.08 14.57
CA ILE A 432 -13.52 -2.08 15.37
C ILE A 432 -12.07 -2.48 15.61
N ILE A 433 -11.80 -3.77 15.83
CA ILE A 433 -10.46 -4.27 16.16
C ILE A 433 -9.38 -3.82 15.16
N PRO A 434 -9.58 -3.92 13.83
CA PRO A 434 -8.62 -3.43 12.85
C PRO A 434 -8.28 -1.95 12.98
N ALA A 435 -9.21 -1.09 13.43
CA ALA A 435 -8.93 0.34 13.60
C ALA A 435 -7.85 0.60 14.64
N PHE A 436 -7.80 -0.20 15.72
CA PHE A 436 -6.74 -0.12 16.73
C PHE A 436 -5.40 -0.68 16.25
N LEU A 437 -5.40 -1.39 15.11
CA LEU A 437 -4.20 -1.82 14.40
C LEU A 437 -3.83 -0.89 13.22
N GLY A 438 -4.52 0.26 13.10
CA GLY A 438 -4.25 1.26 12.07
C GLY A 438 -5.05 1.10 10.77
N ILE A 439 -6.03 0.18 10.73
CA ILE A 439 -6.83 -0.12 9.52
C ILE A 439 -8.26 0.40 9.73
N THR A 440 -8.59 1.54 9.14
CA THR A 440 -9.86 2.26 9.40
C THR A 440 -11.02 1.86 8.50
N GLU A 441 -10.78 1.25 7.35
CA GLU A 441 -11.81 0.99 6.36
C GLU A 441 -13.00 0.15 6.87
N PRO A 442 -12.80 -0.91 7.67
CA PRO A 442 -13.93 -1.67 8.22
C PRO A 442 -14.83 -0.83 9.12
N VAL A 443 -14.24 0.08 9.90
CA VAL A 443 -14.98 0.96 10.79
C VAL A 443 -15.70 2.07 10.02
N ILE A 444 -15.01 2.70 9.08
CA ILE A 444 -15.57 3.83 8.32
C ILE A 444 -16.74 3.35 7.46
N PHE A 445 -16.50 2.35 6.61
CA PHE A 445 -17.50 1.91 5.64
C PHE A 445 -18.52 0.94 6.23
N GLY A 446 -18.11 0.10 7.19
CA GLY A 446 -19.02 -0.86 7.82
C GLY A 446 -19.93 -0.27 8.88
N ILE A 447 -19.53 0.85 9.52
CA ILE A 447 -20.24 1.41 10.66
C ILE A 447 -20.48 2.92 10.49
N ASN A 448 -19.42 3.73 10.56
CA ASN A 448 -19.52 5.15 10.80
C ASN A 448 -20.17 5.91 9.64
N LEU A 449 -19.75 5.63 8.41
CA LEU A 449 -20.28 6.29 7.21
C LEU A 449 -21.71 5.84 6.90
N ARG A 450 -22.05 4.60 7.23
CA ARG A 450 -23.42 4.07 7.09
C ARG A 450 -24.43 4.89 7.88
N PHE A 451 -24.07 5.30 9.10
CA PHE A 451 -24.94 6.10 9.98
C PHE A 451 -24.69 7.60 9.90
N VAL A 452 -23.67 8.05 9.15
CA VAL A 452 -23.24 9.44 8.94
C VAL A 452 -22.85 10.17 10.23
N LYS A 453 -23.74 10.23 11.23
CA LYS A 453 -23.48 10.92 12.52
C LYS A 453 -22.23 10.42 13.23
N PRO A 454 -22.00 9.10 13.42
CA PRO A 454 -20.76 8.60 13.99
C PRO A 454 -19.52 9.00 13.20
N PHE A 455 -19.61 9.04 11.86
CA PHE A 455 -18.51 9.49 11.00
C PHE A 455 -18.14 10.94 11.30
N ILE A 456 -19.14 11.85 11.37
CA ILE A 456 -18.91 13.27 11.70
C ILE A 456 -18.34 13.42 13.12
N CYS A 457 -18.85 12.65 14.10
CA CYS A 457 -18.30 12.65 15.46
C CYS A 457 -16.83 12.19 15.47
N GLY A 458 -16.49 11.20 14.64
CA GLY A 458 -15.11 10.76 14.43
C GLY A 458 -14.22 11.85 13.82
N LEU A 459 -14.73 12.65 12.86
CA LEU A 459 -14.00 13.80 12.30
C LEU A 459 -13.71 14.85 13.37
N ILE A 460 -14.69 15.17 14.22
CA ILE A 460 -14.51 16.13 15.33
C ILE A 460 -13.51 15.61 16.35
N GLY A 461 -13.59 14.33 16.72
CA GLY A 461 -12.61 13.70 17.61
C GLY A 461 -11.20 13.73 17.02
N GLY A 462 -11.08 13.46 15.71
CA GLY A 462 -9.82 13.55 14.98
C GLY A 462 -9.25 14.97 14.94
N ALA A 463 -10.12 15.99 14.78
CA ALA A 463 -9.73 17.40 14.85
C ALA A 463 -9.16 17.77 16.23
N CYS A 464 -9.83 17.36 17.32
CA CYS A 464 -9.36 17.60 18.69
C CYS A 464 -8.03 16.89 18.97
N ALA A 465 -7.89 15.62 18.54
CA ALA A 465 -6.63 14.88 18.68
C ALA A 465 -5.49 15.52 17.89
N GLY A 466 -5.76 15.92 16.64
CA GLY A 466 -4.78 16.57 15.79
C GLY A 466 -4.31 17.91 16.34
N ALA A 467 -5.26 18.74 16.86
CA ALA A 467 -4.91 19.98 17.56
C ALA A 467 -3.99 19.70 18.75
N THR A 468 -4.33 18.69 19.56
CA THR A 468 -3.53 18.32 20.74
C THR A 468 -2.12 17.84 20.33
N ALA A 469 -2.02 17.01 19.27
CA ALA A 469 -0.74 16.55 18.75
C ALA A 469 0.14 17.72 18.31
N SER A 470 -0.42 18.69 17.58
CA SER A 470 0.30 19.89 17.13
C SER A 470 0.70 20.81 18.29
N ILE A 471 -0.20 21.06 19.26
CA ILE A 471 0.14 21.85 20.46
C ILE A 471 1.28 21.22 21.23
N MET A 472 1.28 19.90 21.36
CA MET A 472 2.32 19.15 22.04
C MET A 472 3.58 18.95 21.18
N GLN A 473 3.58 19.36 19.91
CA GLN A 473 4.65 19.11 18.95
C GLN A 473 5.08 17.63 18.95
N LEU A 474 4.07 16.75 18.95
CA LEU A 474 4.29 15.32 18.97
C LEU A 474 4.70 14.82 17.59
N ALA A 475 5.81 14.11 17.52
CA ALA A 475 6.33 13.56 16.25
C ALA A 475 6.87 12.15 16.46
N GLY A 476 6.58 11.25 15.52
CA GLY A 476 7.06 9.88 15.52
C GLY A 476 8.47 9.76 14.94
N THR A 477 9.17 8.69 15.31
CA THR A 477 10.50 8.33 14.78
C THR A 477 10.43 7.47 13.52
N GLY A 478 9.23 7.23 13.00
CA GLY A 478 8.97 6.44 11.79
C GLY A 478 7.57 6.70 11.26
N MET A 479 7.20 5.98 10.19
CA MET A 479 5.94 6.13 9.50
C MET A 479 5.21 4.78 9.29
N GLY A 480 4.00 4.84 8.75
CA GLY A 480 3.26 3.68 8.23
C GLY A 480 2.59 2.79 9.26
N ILE A 481 2.91 2.94 10.55
CA ILE A 481 2.22 2.29 11.66
C ILE A 481 1.60 3.31 12.59
N THR A 482 0.39 3.01 13.06
CA THR A 482 -0.41 3.93 13.85
C THR A 482 -1.08 3.18 15.01
N VAL A 483 -1.67 3.89 15.93
CA VAL A 483 -2.44 3.42 17.08
C VAL A 483 -1.62 2.48 17.99
N ILE A 484 -2.03 1.22 18.22
CA ILE A 484 -1.32 0.32 19.13
C ILE A 484 0.10 -0.01 18.62
N PRO A 485 0.29 -0.48 17.37
CA PRO A 485 1.65 -0.65 16.83
C PRO A 485 2.45 0.65 16.80
N GLY A 486 1.78 1.78 16.55
CA GLY A 486 2.40 3.11 16.50
C GLY A 486 3.01 3.58 17.81
N MET A 487 2.63 3.02 18.97
CA MET A 487 3.25 3.35 20.26
C MET A 487 4.77 3.25 20.22
N LEU A 488 5.30 2.31 19.45
CA LEU A 488 6.75 2.10 19.32
C LEU A 488 7.49 3.30 18.70
N LEU A 489 6.81 4.13 17.92
CA LEU A 489 7.38 5.31 17.30
C LEU A 489 7.47 6.53 18.25
N TYR A 490 6.85 6.44 19.43
CA TYR A 490 6.69 7.55 20.39
C TYR A 490 7.13 7.18 21.80
N MET A 491 8.03 6.21 21.94
CA MET A 491 8.44 5.72 23.28
C MET A 491 9.10 6.81 24.13
N ASP A 492 9.80 7.76 23.50
CA ASP A 492 10.38 8.94 24.14
C ASP A 492 9.31 9.89 24.71
N ARG A 493 8.10 9.89 24.13
CA ARG A 493 6.97 10.74 24.50
C ARG A 493 5.65 9.97 24.61
N LEU A 494 5.71 8.71 25.04
CA LEU A 494 4.55 7.81 25.13
C LEU A 494 3.36 8.39 25.89
N PRO A 495 3.50 9.08 27.03
CA PRO A 495 2.36 9.71 27.72
C PRO A 495 1.62 10.73 26.86
N ALA A 496 2.35 11.54 26.09
CA ALA A 496 1.76 12.50 25.16
C ALA A 496 1.00 11.80 24.02
N TYR A 497 1.59 10.74 23.47
CA TYR A 497 0.95 9.92 22.45
C TYR A 497 -0.37 9.29 22.93
N LEU A 498 -0.35 8.71 24.13
CA LEU A 498 -1.55 8.13 24.74
C LEU A 498 -2.61 9.18 25.02
N LEU A 499 -2.23 10.39 25.45
CA LEU A 499 -3.16 11.50 25.67
C LEU A 499 -3.84 11.94 24.38
N VAL A 500 -3.10 12.11 23.28
CA VAL A 500 -3.64 12.47 21.96
C VAL A 500 -4.65 11.43 21.50
N ASN A 501 -4.29 10.14 21.59
CA ASN A 501 -5.18 9.06 21.21
C ASN A 501 -6.44 8.98 22.10
N PHE A 502 -6.26 9.17 23.40
CA PHE A 502 -7.38 9.19 24.36
C PHE A 502 -8.36 10.33 24.07
N ILE A 503 -7.86 11.55 23.80
CA ILE A 503 -8.70 12.70 23.45
C ILE A 503 -9.52 12.40 22.19
N GLY A 504 -8.89 11.90 21.11
CA GLY A 504 -9.58 11.53 19.89
C GLY A 504 -10.69 10.50 20.12
N LEU A 505 -10.36 9.43 20.83
CA LEU A 505 -11.29 8.37 21.18
C LEU A 505 -12.45 8.90 22.04
N ALA A 506 -12.14 9.59 23.15
CA ALA A 506 -13.12 10.02 24.14
C ALA A 506 -14.10 11.04 23.55
N VAL A 507 -13.61 12.04 22.79
CA VAL A 507 -14.46 13.05 22.15
C VAL A 507 -15.39 12.41 21.13
N ALA A 508 -14.85 11.57 20.22
CA ALA A 508 -15.68 10.90 19.22
C ALA A 508 -16.70 9.94 19.85
N PHE A 509 -16.29 9.19 20.87
CA PHE A 509 -17.17 8.31 21.65
C PHE A 509 -18.30 9.10 22.33
N ALA A 510 -17.96 10.13 23.11
CA ALA A 510 -18.95 10.92 23.85
C ALA A 510 -19.96 11.59 22.93
N LEU A 511 -19.48 12.23 21.84
CA LEU A 511 -20.36 12.85 20.85
C LEU A 511 -21.28 11.82 20.19
N THR A 512 -20.76 10.65 19.83
CA THR A 512 -21.56 9.58 19.22
C THR A 512 -22.58 9.03 20.21
N MET A 513 -22.23 8.87 21.48
CA MET A 513 -23.19 8.45 22.51
C MET A 513 -24.38 9.42 22.65
N VAL A 514 -24.18 10.70 22.40
CA VAL A 514 -25.25 11.72 22.45
C VAL A 514 -26.03 11.77 21.13
N CYS A 515 -25.34 11.82 19.99
CA CYS A 515 -25.92 12.11 18.69
C CYS A 515 -26.52 10.89 17.97
N PHE A 516 -26.00 9.69 18.24
CA PHE A 516 -26.45 8.46 17.58
C PHE A 516 -27.68 7.89 18.27
N LYS A 517 -28.74 7.65 17.51
CA LYS A 517 -29.90 6.89 17.94
C LYS A 517 -29.87 5.54 17.21
N PRO A 518 -29.90 4.39 17.92
CA PRO A 518 -29.98 3.11 17.25
C PRO A 518 -31.26 3.02 16.41
N GLU A 519 -31.14 2.44 15.22
CA GLU A 519 -32.32 1.99 14.47
C GLU A 519 -32.92 0.79 15.21
N GLU A 520 -34.19 0.82 15.49
CA GLU A 520 -34.95 -0.25 16.14
C GLU A 520 -34.95 -1.56 15.31
#